data_087d4005ed0c4e14b5d35b9d36563977
#
_entry.id   087d4005ed0c4e14b5d35b9d36563977
#
_cell.length_a   1.000
_cell.length_b   1.000
_cell.length_c   1.000
_cell.angle_alpha   90.00
_cell.angle_beta   90.00
_cell.angle_gamma   90.00
#
_symmetry.space_group_name_H-M   'P 1'
#
loop_
_entity.id
_entity.type
_entity.pdbx_description
1 polymer ?
#
loop_
_entity_poly.entity_id
_entity_poly.type
_entity_poly.pdbx_seq_one_letter_code
_entity_poly.pdbx_strand_id
1 'polypeptide(L)'
;KTNKKKLMVHPSSIKMNHNYRSGFLEHVLSMAKVAKKITPLYDVDKDLVLVGVLLNNIGKLREINSEYESDYTFEGNLIGHKVISRDMIRESIDRIKNFPDSMAKKIEHILISDLGLNSFKYHKTPSFPEALLVHLIDLLDSKMSLMEIALDQDQDLGFFTNQYNYFRTPLLKKDGSK
;
A
#
# COMPACT_ATOMS: atom_id res chain seq x y z
N LYS A 1 20.17 3.64 -1.23
CA LYS A 1 20.82 4.02 0.05
C LYS A 1 20.19 5.28 0.68
N THR A 2 19.65 6.20 -0.11
CA THR A 2 19.16 7.52 0.31
C THR A 2 18.00 7.45 1.31
N ASN A 3 17.10 6.50 1.20
CA ASN A 3 15.88 6.42 2.02
C ASN A 3 15.92 5.35 3.14
N LYS A 4 17.07 4.69 3.37
CA LYS A 4 17.14 3.56 4.30
C LYS A 4 16.68 3.91 5.72
N LYS A 5 17.18 5.01 6.28
CA LYS A 5 16.81 5.42 7.65
C LYS A 5 15.31 5.75 7.75
N LYS A 6 14.79 6.43 6.75
CA LYS A 6 13.38 6.82 6.68
C LYS A 6 12.47 5.58 6.56
N LEU A 7 12.80 4.64 5.68
CA LEU A 7 12.11 3.36 5.52
C LEU A 7 11.97 2.57 6.83
N MET A 8 13.02 2.59 7.68
CA MET A 8 13.03 1.81 8.92
C MET A 8 12.10 2.34 10.01
N VAL A 9 11.62 3.55 9.91
CA VAL A 9 10.81 4.18 10.98
C VAL A 9 9.47 4.72 10.48
N HIS A 10 9.24 4.72 9.17
CA HIS A 10 8.10 5.39 8.55
C HIS A 10 6.79 4.63 8.80
N PRO A 11 5.69 5.31 9.13
CA PRO A 11 4.35 4.71 9.15
C PRO A 11 3.85 4.50 7.71
N SER A 12 2.92 3.58 7.52
CA SER A 12 2.27 3.38 6.20
C SER A 12 1.10 4.35 5.98
N SER A 13 0.53 4.88 7.04
CA SER A 13 -0.56 5.85 6.99
C SER A 13 -0.55 6.73 8.23
N ILE A 14 -1.36 7.78 8.24
CA ILE A 14 -1.53 8.66 9.42
C ILE A 14 -2.53 8.06 10.42
N LYS A 15 -3.67 7.53 9.93
CA LYS A 15 -4.80 7.09 10.78
C LYS A 15 -5.38 5.73 10.40
N MET A 16 -4.81 5.08 9.39
CA MET A 16 -5.36 3.84 8.82
C MET A 16 -4.46 2.64 9.15
N ASN A 17 -4.39 1.67 8.23
CA ASN A 17 -3.54 0.49 8.36
C ASN A 17 -2.06 0.85 8.58
N HIS A 18 -1.37 0.08 9.42
CA HIS A 18 0.06 0.24 9.70
C HIS A 18 0.49 1.66 10.08
N ASN A 19 -0.30 2.36 10.90
CA ASN A 19 -0.07 3.75 11.33
C ASN A 19 0.91 3.91 12.50
N TYR A 20 1.84 2.99 12.64
CA TYR A 20 2.85 2.96 13.69
C TYR A 20 4.26 2.97 13.11
N ARG A 21 5.25 3.19 14.00
CA ARG A 21 6.67 3.20 13.63
C ARG A 21 7.05 1.88 12.93
N SER A 22 7.70 1.99 11.77
CA SER A 22 8.08 0.86 10.89
C SER A 22 6.90 0.18 10.15
N GLY A 23 5.67 0.67 10.32
CA GLY A 23 4.48 0.09 9.68
C GLY A 23 4.57 0.07 8.16
N PHE A 24 5.25 1.04 7.54
CA PHE A 24 5.49 1.02 6.10
C PHE A 24 6.32 -0.21 5.67
N LEU A 25 7.39 -0.51 6.38
CA LEU A 25 8.25 -1.65 6.05
C LEU A 25 7.53 -2.98 6.28
N GLU A 26 6.72 -3.07 7.34
CA GLU A 26 5.91 -4.24 7.63
C GLU A 26 4.86 -4.49 6.54
N HIS A 27 4.12 -3.47 6.12
CA HIS A 27 3.19 -3.50 5.00
C HIS A 27 3.87 -4.02 3.72
N VAL A 28 4.99 -3.41 3.32
CA VAL A 28 5.74 -3.83 2.13
C VAL A 28 6.23 -5.28 2.24
N LEU A 29 6.71 -5.70 3.41
CA LEU A 29 7.16 -7.08 3.64
C LEU A 29 6.01 -8.08 3.56
N SER A 30 4.85 -7.75 4.13
CA SER A 30 3.64 -8.56 4.07
C SER A 30 3.20 -8.73 2.62
N MET A 31 3.05 -7.65 1.87
CA MET A 31 2.74 -7.70 0.44
C MET A 31 3.73 -8.55 -0.36
N ALA A 32 5.03 -8.44 -0.10
CA ALA A 32 6.05 -9.24 -0.79
C ALA A 32 5.93 -10.74 -0.47
N LYS A 33 5.60 -11.09 0.78
CA LYS A 33 5.33 -12.49 1.18
C LYS A 33 4.11 -13.04 0.45
N VAL A 34 3.02 -12.28 0.38
CA VAL A 34 1.80 -12.64 -0.37
C VAL A 34 2.12 -12.82 -1.84
N ALA A 35 2.78 -11.84 -2.48
CA ALA A 35 3.18 -11.91 -3.89
C ALA A 35 3.95 -13.20 -4.21
N LYS A 36 4.95 -13.55 -3.40
CA LYS A 36 5.73 -14.78 -3.59
C LYS A 36 4.90 -16.06 -3.50
N LYS A 37 3.81 -16.05 -2.73
CA LYS A 37 2.92 -17.20 -2.57
C LYS A 37 1.91 -17.34 -3.70
N ILE A 38 1.40 -16.23 -4.24
CA ILE A 38 0.30 -16.27 -5.20
C ILE A 38 0.77 -16.18 -6.66
N THR A 39 1.90 -15.53 -6.98
CA THR A 39 2.39 -15.44 -8.37
C THR A 39 2.60 -16.79 -9.06
N PRO A 40 3.01 -17.90 -8.40
CA PRO A 40 3.10 -19.21 -9.06
C PRO A 40 1.76 -19.76 -9.58
N LEU A 41 0.62 -19.21 -9.14
CA LEU A 41 -0.72 -19.66 -9.53
C LEU A 41 -1.22 -19.00 -10.82
N TYR A 42 -0.53 -17.98 -11.32
CA TYR A 42 -0.95 -17.16 -12.45
C TYR A 42 0.17 -17.07 -13.49
N ASP A 43 -0.24 -16.87 -14.75
CA ASP A 43 0.69 -16.55 -15.84
C ASP A 43 1.04 -15.07 -15.81
N VAL A 44 2.04 -14.72 -15.00
CA VAL A 44 2.49 -13.35 -14.75
C VAL A 44 4.02 -13.29 -14.62
N ASP A 45 4.59 -12.13 -14.97
CA ASP A 45 5.98 -11.82 -14.66
C ASP A 45 6.14 -11.59 -13.14
N LYS A 46 6.72 -12.60 -12.48
CA LYS A 46 6.90 -12.61 -11.00
C LYS A 46 7.80 -11.49 -10.52
N ASP A 47 8.81 -11.14 -11.30
CA ASP A 47 9.76 -10.08 -10.96
C ASP A 47 9.08 -8.71 -11.08
N LEU A 48 8.27 -8.51 -12.12
CA LEU A 48 7.49 -7.28 -12.28
C LEU A 48 6.45 -7.11 -11.16
N VAL A 49 5.76 -8.18 -10.74
CA VAL A 49 4.86 -8.14 -9.57
C VAL A 49 5.63 -7.78 -8.31
N LEU A 50 6.80 -8.41 -8.08
CA LEU A 50 7.60 -8.13 -6.90
C LEU A 50 8.11 -6.69 -6.89
N VAL A 51 8.60 -6.17 -8.00
CA VAL A 51 8.98 -4.76 -8.15
C VAL A 51 7.78 -3.86 -7.89
N GLY A 52 6.61 -4.19 -8.43
CA GLY A 52 5.37 -3.46 -8.22
C GLY A 52 5.03 -3.32 -6.73
N VAL A 53 4.95 -4.43 -5.98
CA VAL A 53 4.62 -4.41 -4.55
C VAL A 53 5.66 -3.70 -3.69
N LEU A 54 6.95 -3.78 -4.06
CA LEU A 54 8.01 -3.08 -3.33
C LEU A 54 7.99 -1.56 -3.53
N LEU A 55 7.51 -1.10 -4.68
CA LEU A 55 7.57 0.32 -5.07
C LEU A 55 6.22 1.04 -5.03
N ASN A 56 5.09 0.31 -5.01
CA ASN A 56 3.74 0.86 -5.16
C ASN A 56 3.47 2.05 -4.20
N ASN A 57 3.94 1.95 -2.99
CA ASN A 57 3.68 2.92 -1.92
C ASN A 57 4.90 3.77 -1.54
N ILE A 58 6.01 3.76 -2.33
CA ILE A 58 7.26 4.45 -1.96
C ILE A 58 7.10 5.97 -1.79
N GLY A 59 6.15 6.57 -2.48
CA GLY A 59 5.82 7.99 -2.38
C GLY A 59 5.34 8.41 -0.98
N LYS A 60 4.82 7.49 -0.18
CA LYS A 60 4.45 7.76 1.22
C LYS A 60 5.63 8.31 2.04
N LEU A 61 6.85 7.98 1.66
CA LEU A 61 8.06 8.54 2.29
C LEU A 61 8.20 10.06 2.10
N ARG A 62 7.56 10.64 1.07
CA ARG A 62 7.50 12.09 0.86
C ARG A 62 6.12 12.66 1.22
N GLU A 63 5.06 11.85 1.08
CA GLU A 63 3.69 12.23 1.40
C GLU A 63 3.50 12.54 2.89
N ILE A 64 4.11 11.71 3.78
CA ILE A 64 3.92 11.80 5.22
C ILE A 64 5.20 12.35 5.88
N ASN A 65 5.05 13.38 6.71
CA ASN A 65 6.06 13.78 7.66
C ASN A 65 5.89 12.95 8.94
N SER A 66 6.93 12.24 9.36
CA SER A 66 6.89 11.33 10.52
C SER A 66 7.96 11.64 11.56
N GLU A 67 8.49 12.88 11.57
CA GLU A 67 9.59 13.25 12.49
C GLU A 67 9.12 13.42 13.94
N TYR A 68 7.94 14.02 14.13
CA TYR A 68 7.34 14.24 15.46
C TYR A 68 5.92 13.69 15.53
N GLU A 69 4.97 14.33 14.87
CA GLU A 69 3.61 13.85 14.67
C GLU A 69 3.44 13.50 13.18
N SER A 70 2.75 12.38 12.91
CA SER A 70 2.49 11.99 11.53
C SER A 70 1.42 12.91 10.93
N ASP A 71 1.81 13.71 9.94
CA ASP A 71 0.92 14.57 9.17
C ASP A 71 1.31 14.57 7.70
N TYR A 72 0.41 15.00 6.83
CA TYR A 72 0.72 15.15 5.41
C TYR A 72 1.67 16.32 5.17
N THR A 73 2.65 16.11 4.31
CA THR A 73 3.47 17.22 3.78
C THR A 73 2.62 18.09 2.84
N PHE A 74 3.10 19.28 2.50
CA PHE A 74 2.46 20.12 1.49
C PHE A 74 2.33 19.39 0.14
N GLU A 75 3.40 18.71 -0.30
CA GLU A 75 3.39 17.87 -1.50
C GLU A 75 2.39 16.71 -1.36
N GLY A 76 2.36 16.05 -0.20
CA GLY A 76 1.45 14.95 0.10
C GLY A 76 -0.03 15.33 -0.02
N ASN A 77 -0.39 16.50 0.52
CA ASN A 77 -1.77 17.00 0.46
C ASN A 77 -2.22 17.36 -0.97
N LEU A 78 -1.33 17.86 -1.81
CA LEU A 78 -1.68 18.34 -3.15
C LEU A 78 -1.55 17.27 -4.24
N ILE A 79 -0.55 16.40 -4.12
CA ILE A 79 -0.14 15.48 -5.19
C ILE A 79 -0.54 14.03 -4.87
N GLY A 80 -0.37 13.61 -3.60
CA GLY A 80 -0.65 12.24 -3.16
C GLY A 80 0.44 11.23 -3.54
N HIS A 81 0.56 10.18 -2.71
CA HIS A 81 1.68 9.23 -2.81
C HIS A 81 1.78 8.47 -4.13
N LYS A 82 0.70 8.23 -4.85
CA LYS A 82 0.76 7.48 -6.12
C LYS A 82 1.56 8.24 -7.19
N VAL A 83 1.26 9.52 -7.37
CA VAL A 83 2.00 10.36 -8.31
C VAL A 83 3.43 10.59 -7.82
N ILE A 84 3.60 10.86 -6.54
CA ILE A 84 4.93 10.99 -5.91
C ILE A 84 5.75 9.69 -6.10
N SER A 85 5.15 8.50 -5.93
CA SER A 85 5.81 7.21 -6.19
C SER A 85 6.31 7.13 -7.62
N ARG A 86 5.43 7.44 -8.58
CA ARG A 86 5.76 7.45 -10.00
C ARG A 86 6.93 8.38 -10.30
N ASP A 87 6.94 9.59 -9.77
CA ASP A 87 7.99 10.57 -10.02
C ASP A 87 9.33 10.14 -9.42
N MET A 88 9.34 9.63 -8.17
CA MET A 88 10.53 9.06 -7.53
C MET A 88 11.14 7.90 -8.33
N ILE A 89 10.30 7.04 -8.88
CA ILE A 89 10.75 5.90 -9.67
C ILE A 89 11.23 6.35 -11.04
N ARG A 90 10.54 7.29 -11.68
CA ARG A 90 10.98 7.89 -12.94
C ARG A 90 12.37 8.51 -12.82
N GLU A 91 12.59 9.35 -11.80
CA GLU A 91 13.90 9.92 -11.50
C GLU A 91 15.00 8.85 -11.33
N SER A 92 14.62 7.68 -10.80
CA SER A 92 15.55 6.57 -10.57
C SER A 92 15.85 5.80 -11.87
N ILE A 93 14.84 5.57 -12.70
CA ILE A 93 14.95 4.92 -14.01
C ILE A 93 15.82 5.76 -14.95
N ASP A 94 15.63 7.07 -14.99
CA ASP A 94 16.38 7.99 -15.86
C ASP A 94 17.89 7.98 -15.58
N ARG A 95 18.31 7.51 -14.40
CA ARG A 95 19.73 7.31 -14.04
C ARG A 95 20.29 5.97 -14.49
N ILE A 96 19.45 5.05 -14.96
CA ILE A 96 19.87 3.72 -15.41
C ILE A 96 20.06 3.75 -16.92
N LYS A 97 21.31 3.61 -17.34
CA LYS A 97 21.65 3.63 -18.78
C LYS A 97 20.92 2.48 -19.50
N ASN A 98 20.27 2.78 -20.60
CA ASN A 98 19.56 1.82 -21.45
C ASN A 98 18.43 1.05 -20.75
N PHE A 99 17.76 1.64 -19.74
CA PHE A 99 16.57 1.02 -19.17
C PHE A 99 15.47 0.92 -20.24
N PRO A 100 14.83 -0.26 -20.44
CA PRO A 100 13.83 -0.45 -21.50
C PRO A 100 12.60 0.45 -21.27
N ASP A 101 12.23 1.28 -22.25
CA ASP A 101 11.10 2.21 -22.13
C ASP A 101 9.77 1.48 -21.86
N SER A 102 9.55 0.33 -22.53
CA SER A 102 8.36 -0.49 -22.31
C SER A 102 8.24 -0.98 -20.85
N MET A 103 9.35 -1.35 -20.23
CA MET A 103 9.39 -1.76 -18.82
C MET A 103 9.15 -0.56 -17.90
N ALA A 104 9.73 0.59 -18.19
CA ALA A 104 9.49 1.84 -17.46
C ALA A 104 7.98 2.17 -17.44
N LYS A 105 7.32 2.10 -18.61
CA LYS A 105 5.87 2.35 -18.73
C LYS A 105 5.02 1.34 -17.96
N LYS A 106 5.40 0.06 -17.95
CA LYS A 106 4.71 -0.95 -17.14
C LYS A 106 4.82 -0.65 -15.65
N ILE A 107 6.01 -0.32 -15.16
CA ILE A 107 6.21 0.05 -13.75
C ILE A 107 5.42 1.32 -13.41
N GLU A 108 5.53 2.38 -14.21
CA GLU A 108 4.76 3.61 -14.01
C GLU A 108 3.25 3.31 -13.95
N HIS A 109 2.73 2.48 -14.85
CA HIS A 109 1.32 2.10 -14.86
C HIS A 109 0.90 1.39 -13.58
N ILE A 110 1.71 0.44 -13.07
CA ILE A 110 1.45 -0.24 -11.79
C ILE A 110 1.29 0.79 -10.66
N LEU A 111 2.18 1.80 -10.60
CA LEU A 111 2.19 2.78 -9.53
C LEU A 111 0.97 3.71 -9.52
N ILE A 112 0.43 4.05 -10.70
CA ILE A 112 -0.68 5.02 -10.82
C ILE A 112 -2.05 4.37 -11.05
N SER A 113 -2.12 3.07 -11.37
CA SER A 113 -3.39 2.40 -11.63
C SER A 113 -4.11 2.05 -10.33
N ASP A 114 -5.45 2.11 -10.39
CA ASP A 114 -6.34 1.78 -9.28
C ASP A 114 -7.68 1.26 -9.80
N LEU A 115 -8.35 0.36 -9.10
CA LEU A 115 -9.69 -0.10 -9.44
C LEU A 115 -10.79 0.90 -9.05
N GLY A 116 -10.46 1.92 -8.26
CA GLY A 116 -11.35 3.00 -7.89
C GLY A 116 -12.66 2.53 -7.29
N LEU A 117 -12.70 2.25 -6.00
CA LEU A 117 -13.96 1.93 -5.31
C LEU A 117 -14.92 3.13 -5.22
N ASN A 118 -14.42 4.33 -5.52
CA ASN A 118 -15.20 5.56 -5.54
C ASN A 118 -15.28 6.11 -6.98
N SER A 119 -16.46 6.25 -7.46
CA SER A 119 -17.01 6.58 -8.77
C SER A 119 -16.43 7.77 -9.57
N PHE A 120 -15.24 8.26 -9.27
CA PHE A 120 -14.59 9.27 -10.09
C PHE A 120 -13.62 8.61 -11.07
N LYS A 121 -14.05 8.53 -12.33
CA LYS A 121 -13.38 7.88 -13.48
C LYS A 121 -12.03 8.49 -13.91
N TYR A 122 -11.27 9.10 -13.02
CA TYR A 122 -10.02 9.77 -13.39
C TYR A 122 -8.77 8.93 -13.20
N HIS A 123 -8.85 7.78 -12.54
CA HIS A 123 -7.72 6.87 -12.39
C HIS A 123 -7.66 5.86 -13.54
N LYS A 124 -6.46 5.56 -14.01
CA LYS A 124 -6.25 4.43 -14.91
C LYS A 124 -6.53 3.13 -14.17
N THR A 125 -7.37 2.28 -14.74
CA THR A 125 -7.55 0.91 -14.25
C THR A 125 -6.34 0.06 -14.62
N PRO A 126 -5.98 -0.96 -13.81
CA PRO A 126 -4.96 -1.92 -14.17
C PRO A 126 -5.25 -2.55 -15.54
N SER A 127 -4.32 -2.42 -16.49
CA SER A 127 -4.53 -2.82 -17.90
C SER A 127 -3.79 -4.10 -18.28
N PHE A 128 -3.12 -4.76 -17.34
CA PHE A 128 -2.45 -6.05 -17.52
C PHE A 128 -2.38 -6.81 -16.19
N PRO A 129 -2.16 -8.16 -16.24
CA PRO A 129 -2.32 -9.02 -15.05
C PRO A 129 -1.45 -8.62 -13.86
N GLU A 130 -0.19 -8.26 -14.07
CA GLU A 130 0.71 -7.87 -12.98
C GLU A 130 0.24 -6.61 -12.28
N ALA A 131 -0.26 -5.61 -13.01
CA ALA A 131 -0.79 -4.38 -12.41
C ALA A 131 -2.03 -4.66 -11.56
N LEU A 132 -2.94 -5.50 -12.06
CA LEU A 132 -4.11 -5.94 -11.30
C LEU A 132 -3.70 -6.69 -10.03
N LEU A 133 -2.73 -7.61 -10.15
CA LEU A 133 -2.29 -8.43 -9.03
C LEU A 133 -1.63 -7.59 -7.94
N VAL A 134 -0.77 -6.62 -8.30
CA VAL A 134 -0.16 -5.69 -7.33
C VAL A 134 -1.22 -4.88 -6.59
N HIS A 135 -2.23 -4.36 -7.30
CA HIS A 135 -3.33 -3.63 -6.69
C HIS A 135 -4.13 -4.49 -5.71
N LEU A 136 -4.46 -5.73 -6.09
CA LEU A 136 -5.22 -6.65 -5.23
C LEU A 136 -4.42 -7.08 -3.99
N ILE A 137 -3.10 -7.26 -4.10
CA ILE A 137 -2.22 -7.56 -2.95
C ILE A 137 -2.19 -6.40 -1.96
N ASP A 138 -2.05 -5.17 -2.46
CA ASP A 138 -2.07 -3.96 -1.62
C ASP A 138 -3.42 -3.80 -0.90
N LEU A 139 -4.50 -3.98 -1.63
CA LEU A 139 -5.85 -3.94 -1.08
C LEU A 139 -6.07 -5.03 -0.02
N LEU A 140 -5.65 -6.26 -0.29
CA LEU A 140 -5.76 -7.39 0.64
C LEU A 140 -5.03 -7.09 1.95
N ASP A 141 -3.75 -6.72 1.90
CA ASP A 141 -2.94 -6.44 3.08
C ASP A 141 -3.54 -5.28 3.89
N SER A 142 -3.92 -4.19 3.21
CA SER A 142 -4.55 -3.03 3.84
C SER A 142 -5.87 -3.39 4.53
N LYS A 143 -6.72 -4.20 3.91
CA LYS A 143 -8.02 -4.60 4.49
C LYS A 143 -7.86 -5.58 5.65
N MET A 144 -6.92 -6.52 5.56
CA MET A 144 -6.64 -7.44 6.65
C MET A 144 -6.10 -6.70 7.87
N SER A 145 -5.17 -5.76 7.68
CA SER A 145 -4.66 -4.92 8.77
C SER A 145 -5.77 -4.08 9.42
N LEU A 146 -6.66 -3.48 8.63
CA LEU A 146 -7.81 -2.73 9.18
C LEU A 146 -8.79 -3.62 9.94
N MET A 147 -8.97 -4.88 9.52
CA MET A 147 -9.80 -5.86 10.23
C MET A 147 -9.18 -6.20 11.59
N GLU A 148 -7.88 -6.45 11.63
CA GLU A 148 -7.15 -6.72 12.88
C GLU A 148 -7.23 -5.54 13.83
N ILE A 149 -6.97 -4.31 13.35
CA ILE A 149 -7.10 -3.09 14.16
C ILE A 149 -8.51 -2.95 14.74
N ALA A 150 -9.54 -3.17 13.93
CA ALA A 150 -10.92 -3.03 14.39
C ALA A 150 -11.31 -4.07 15.44
N LEU A 151 -10.76 -5.27 15.36
CA LEU A 151 -10.97 -6.33 16.36
C LEU A 151 -10.18 -6.08 17.65
N ASP A 152 -8.94 -5.59 17.54
CA ASP A 152 -8.03 -5.39 18.67
C ASP A 152 -8.39 -4.12 19.49
N GLN A 153 -8.93 -3.10 18.84
CA GLN A 153 -9.29 -1.84 19.50
C GLN A 153 -10.67 -1.87 20.14
N ASP A 154 -11.50 -2.84 19.82
CA ASP A 154 -12.84 -2.95 20.37
C ASP A 154 -12.81 -3.40 21.83
N GLN A 155 -13.52 -2.67 22.70
CA GLN A 155 -13.64 -2.95 24.13
C GLN A 155 -15.03 -3.41 24.54
N ASP A 156 -15.96 -3.55 23.61
CA ASP A 156 -17.32 -3.97 23.91
C ASP A 156 -17.35 -5.43 24.37
N LEU A 157 -18.21 -5.72 25.32
CA LEU A 157 -18.46 -7.11 25.76
C LEU A 157 -19.33 -7.84 24.74
N GLY A 158 -19.02 -9.12 24.51
CA GLY A 158 -19.82 -9.99 23.63
C GLY A 158 -19.09 -10.47 22.39
N PHE A 159 -19.83 -11.16 21.52
CA PHE A 159 -19.27 -11.85 20.36
C PHE A 159 -18.92 -10.92 19.18
N PHE A 160 -19.46 -9.70 19.17
CA PHE A 160 -19.31 -8.76 18.07
C PHE A 160 -18.76 -7.44 18.58
N THR A 161 -18.02 -6.75 17.69
CA THR A 161 -17.60 -5.36 17.89
C THR A 161 -18.78 -4.42 17.69
N ASN A 162 -18.63 -3.16 18.11
CA ASN A 162 -19.55 -2.12 17.65
C ASN A 162 -19.38 -1.84 16.15
N GLN A 163 -20.32 -1.06 15.58
CA GLN A 163 -20.29 -0.68 14.16
C GLN A 163 -19.40 0.53 13.84
N TYR A 164 -18.80 1.17 14.85
CA TYR A 164 -17.98 2.39 14.69
C TYR A 164 -16.53 2.04 14.31
N ASN A 165 -16.37 1.12 13.36
CA ASN A 165 -15.11 0.69 12.79
C ASN A 165 -15.04 1.05 11.30
N TYR A 166 -13.91 0.79 10.67
CA TYR A 166 -13.70 1.05 9.23
C TYR A 166 -14.75 0.40 8.33
N PHE A 167 -15.23 -0.78 8.69
CA PHE A 167 -16.20 -1.56 7.89
C PHE A 167 -17.66 -1.13 8.11
N ARG A 168 -17.92 -0.29 9.11
CA ARG A 168 -19.26 0.20 9.48
C ARG A 168 -20.27 -0.92 9.72
N THR A 169 -19.80 -2.03 10.27
CA THR A 169 -20.62 -3.21 10.62
C THR A 169 -20.03 -3.88 11.87
N PRO A 170 -20.86 -4.55 12.69
CA PRO A 170 -20.35 -5.42 13.75
C PRO A 170 -19.50 -6.55 13.19
N LEU A 171 -18.31 -6.77 13.75
CA LEU A 171 -17.37 -7.81 13.36
C LEU A 171 -17.33 -8.91 14.40
N LEU A 172 -17.33 -10.16 13.96
CA LEU A 172 -17.24 -11.32 14.86
C LEU A 172 -15.83 -11.38 15.48
N LYS A 173 -15.76 -11.40 16.80
CA LYS A 173 -14.51 -11.58 17.56
C LYS A 173 -14.05 -13.03 17.53
N LYS A 174 -12.74 -13.28 17.61
CA LYS A 174 -12.17 -14.63 17.48
C LYS A 174 -12.57 -15.60 18.59
N ASP A 175 -12.77 -15.10 19.81
CA ASP A 175 -13.29 -15.89 20.92
C ASP A 175 -14.29 -15.01 21.65
N GLY A 176 -15.56 -15.43 21.61
CA GLY A 176 -16.63 -14.73 22.31
C GLY A 176 -16.26 -14.52 23.75
N SER A 177 -16.00 -13.27 24.11
CA SER A 177 -15.75 -12.77 25.46
C SER A 177 -14.28 -12.67 25.91
N LYS A 178 -13.88 -11.46 26.18
CA LYS A 178 -13.42 -11.12 27.54
C LYS A 178 -14.03 -9.82 27.94
#